data_0cb86bd01e4e089cc97c50ddca77c906
#
_entry.id   0cb86bd01e4e089cc97c50ddca77c906
#
_cell.length_a   1.000
_cell.length_b   1.000
_cell.length_c   1.000
_cell.angle_alpha   90.00
_cell.angle_beta   90.00
_cell.angle_gamma   90.00
#
_symmetry.space_group_name_H-M   'P 1'
#
loop_
_entity.id
_entity.type
_entity.pdbx_description
1 polymer ?
#
loop_
_entity_poly.entity_id
_entity_poly.type
_entity_poly.pdbx_seq_one_letter_code
_entity_poly.pdbx_strand_id
1 'polypeptide(L)' 'MITYRQFRSLVNREVIRQSGMGLECLADFDISDYFDEGFSEREAQDAAIECAHMVLAENDFPMDCIRG' A
#
# COMPACT_ATOMS: atom_id res chain seq x y z
N MET A 1 -11.76 -8.09 12.65
CA MET A 1 -11.16 -8.74 11.48
C MET A 1 -11.34 -7.87 10.23
N ILE A 2 -10.33 -7.79 9.42
CA ILE A 2 -10.33 -6.93 8.24
C ILE A 2 -10.39 -7.79 6.99
N THR A 3 -11.13 -7.33 5.97
CA THR A 3 -11.22 -8.03 4.70
C THR A 3 -10.10 -7.58 3.78
N TYR A 4 -9.86 -8.37 2.72
CA TYR A 4 -8.86 -8.01 1.71
C TYR A 4 -9.20 -6.66 1.07
N ARG A 5 -10.48 -6.42 0.83
CA ARG A 5 -10.91 -5.14 0.24
C ARG A 5 -10.54 -3.96 1.14
N GLN A 6 -10.73 -4.13 2.44
CA GLN A 6 -10.36 -3.09 3.39
C GLN A 6 -8.86 -2.89 3.44
N PHE A 7 -8.12 -3.99 3.39
CA PHE A 7 -6.66 -3.92 3.38
C PHE A 7 -6.16 -3.20 2.13
N ARG A 8 -6.72 -3.54 0.98
CA ARG A 8 -6.35 -2.88 -0.27
C ARG A 8 -6.64 -1.39 -0.21
N SER A 9 -7.74 -1.00 0.41
CA SER A 9 -8.07 0.42 0.61
C SER A 9 -7.03 1.12 1.48
N LEU A 10 -6.54 0.44 2.50
CA LEU A 10 -5.51 1.01 3.35
C LEU A 10 -4.21 1.22 2.56
N VAL A 11 -3.85 0.25 1.75
CA VAL A 11 -2.66 0.36 0.91
C VAL A 11 -2.81 1.53 -0.07
N ASN A 12 -3.95 1.62 -0.72
CA ASN A 12 -4.22 2.70 -1.66
C ASN A 12 -4.09 4.06 -0.99
N ARG A 13 -4.64 4.19 0.20
CA ARG A 13 -4.58 5.41 0.97
C ARG A 13 -3.14 5.80 1.28
N GLU A 14 -2.31 4.84 1.68
CA GLU A 14 -0.91 5.10 1.95
C GLU A 14 -0.15 5.50 0.69
N VAL A 15 -0.43 4.82 -0.41
CA VAL A 15 0.20 5.14 -1.69
C VAL A 15 -0.13 6.57 -2.10
N ILE A 16 -1.40 6.95 -1.99
CA ILE A 16 -1.83 8.31 -2.30
C ILE A 16 -1.13 9.32 -1.40
N ARG A 17 -1.05 9.01 -0.12
CA ARG A 17 -0.43 9.92 0.85
C ARG A 17 1.04 10.15 0.53
N GLN A 18 1.73 9.13 0.06
CA GLN A 18 3.17 9.22 -0.20
C GLN A 18 3.51 9.76 -1.59
N SER A 19 2.69 9.46 -2.58
CA SER A 19 3.03 9.80 -3.97
C SER A 19 2.05 10.74 -4.65
N GLY A 20 0.86 10.89 -4.10
CA GLY A 20 -0.18 11.68 -4.73
C GLY A 20 -0.96 10.92 -5.79
N MET A 21 -0.62 9.65 -6.04
CA MET A 21 -1.30 8.84 -7.04
C MET A 21 -1.85 7.57 -6.40
N GLY A 22 -3.02 7.15 -6.84
CA GLY A 22 -3.65 5.94 -6.35
C GLY A 22 -3.14 4.69 -7.05
N LEU A 23 -3.52 3.53 -6.53
CA LEU A 23 -3.10 2.24 -7.09
C LEU A 23 -3.49 2.08 -8.54
N GLU A 24 -4.61 2.65 -8.94
CA GLU A 24 -5.09 2.52 -10.32
C GLU A 24 -4.20 3.24 -11.32
N CYS A 25 -3.36 4.16 -10.86
CA CYS A 25 -2.42 4.88 -11.72
C CYS A 25 -1.07 4.18 -11.80
N LEU A 26 -0.89 3.13 -11.04
CA LEU A 26 0.39 2.43 -10.97
C LEU A 26 0.27 1.04 -11.57
N ALA A 27 1.41 0.42 -11.84
CA ALA A 27 1.44 -0.94 -12.36
C ALA A 27 0.87 -1.91 -11.34
N ASP A 28 0.34 -3.03 -11.84
CA ASP A 28 -0.22 -4.07 -10.98
C ASP A 28 0.81 -4.55 -9.97
N PHE A 29 0.35 -4.74 -8.76
CA PHE A 29 1.17 -5.25 -7.69
C PHE A 29 0.36 -6.25 -6.89
N ASP A 30 0.99 -7.33 -6.47
CA ASP A 30 0.30 -8.40 -5.77
C ASP A 30 0.14 -8.06 -4.29
N ILE A 31 -0.87 -7.27 -3.99
CA ILE A 31 -1.15 -6.84 -2.63
C ILE A 31 -1.54 -8.01 -1.73
N SER A 32 -2.12 -9.04 -2.33
CA SER A 32 -2.57 -10.19 -1.54
C SER A 32 -1.42 -10.91 -0.85
N ASP A 33 -0.21 -10.79 -1.35
CA ASP A 33 0.96 -11.37 -0.70
C ASP A 33 1.24 -10.76 0.66
N TYR A 34 0.72 -9.57 0.89
CA TYR A 34 0.93 -8.84 2.14
C TYR A 34 -0.27 -8.92 3.07
N PHE A 35 -1.34 -9.55 2.62
CA PHE A 35 -2.56 -9.61 3.39
C PHE A 35 -2.68 -10.93 4.15
N ASP A 36 -3.19 -10.85 5.37
CA ASP A 36 -3.47 -12.03 6.18
C ASP A 36 -4.86 -11.83 6.79
N GLU A 37 -5.73 -12.81 6.62
CA GLU A 37 -7.08 -12.75 7.15
C GLU A 37 -7.12 -12.62 8.67
N GLY A 38 -6.03 -13.00 9.33
CA GLY A 38 -5.95 -12.91 10.79
C GLY A 38 -5.50 -11.57 11.32
N PHE A 39 -5.27 -10.61 10.43
CA PHE A 39 -4.80 -9.29 10.88
C PHE A 39 -5.82 -8.58 11.76
N SER A 40 -5.33 -7.97 12.83
CA SER A 40 -6.08 -6.94 13.54
C SER A 40 -5.99 -5.66 12.73
N GLU A 41 -6.77 -4.64 13.09
CA GLU A 41 -6.72 -3.36 12.39
C GLU A 41 -5.32 -2.76 12.43
N ARG A 42 -4.67 -2.87 13.56
CA ARG A 42 -3.33 -2.32 13.71
C ARG A 42 -2.31 -3.05 12.84
N GLU A 43 -2.38 -4.37 12.84
CA GLU A 43 -1.49 -5.18 12.02
C GLU A 43 -1.71 -4.89 10.54
N ALA A 44 -2.97 -4.71 10.16
CA ALA A 44 -3.30 -4.40 8.79
C ALA A 44 -2.74 -3.04 8.37
N GLN A 45 -2.81 -2.05 9.26
CA GLN A 45 -2.25 -0.73 8.96
C GLN A 45 -0.74 -0.79 8.77
N ASP A 46 -0.05 -1.51 9.66
CA ASP A 46 1.40 -1.64 9.56
C ASP A 46 1.78 -2.36 8.26
N ALA A 47 1.07 -3.43 7.94
CA ALA A 47 1.33 -4.17 6.71
C ALA A 47 1.01 -3.33 5.48
N ALA A 48 -0.03 -2.50 5.56
CA ALA A 48 -0.41 -1.64 4.45
C ALA A 48 0.67 -0.60 4.15
N ILE A 49 1.27 -0.04 5.19
CA ILE A 49 2.35 0.92 5.01
C ILE A 49 3.54 0.26 4.32
N GLU A 50 3.90 -0.93 4.78
CA GLU A 50 4.99 -1.67 4.18
C GLU A 50 4.69 -2.04 2.73
N CYS A 51 3.47 -2.50 2.48
CA CYS A 51 3.04 -2.84 1.13
C CYS A 51 3.08 -1.62 0.21
N ALA A 52 2.63 -0.47 0.70
CA ALA A 52 2.67 0.76 -0.09
C ALA A 52 4.10 1.12 -0.46
N HIS A 53 5.03 0.94 0.46
CA HIS A 53 6.45 1.18 0.19
C HIS A 53 6.92 0.31 -0.96
N MET A 54 6.55 -0.96 -0.96
CA MET A 54 6.96 -1.90 -2.00
C MET A 54 6.30 -1.57 -3.34
N VAL A 55 5.03 -1.17 -3.31
CA VAL A 55 4.33 -0.76 -4.53
C VAL A 55 5.06 0.39 -5.19
N LEU A 56 5.43 1.39 -4.41
CA LEU A 56 6.12 2.56 -4.95
C LEU A 56 7.52 2.21 -5.44
N ALA A 57 8.20 1.34 -4.73
CA ALA A 57 9.53 0.89 -5.16
C ALA A 57 9.47 0.15 -6.47
N GLU A 58 8.45 -0.69 -6.66
CA GLU A 58 8.27 -1.44 -7.91
C GLU A 58 7.97 -0.53 -9.09
N ASN A 59 7.42 0.64 -8.82
CA ASN A 59 7.11 1.61 -9.87
C ASN A 59 8.20 2.66 -10.02
N ASP A 60 9.37 2.40 -9.49
CA ASP A 60 10.53 3.30 -9.60
C ASP A 60 10.25 4.70 -9.07
N PHE A 61 9.51 4.76 -7.99
CA PHE A 61 9.25 6.03 -7.32
C PHE A 61 10.36 6.28 -6.32
N PRO A 62 11.30 7.16 -6.61
CA PRO A 62 12.35 7.44 -5.63
C PRO A 62 11.77 8.21 -4.47
N MET A 63 12.03 7.71 -3.28
CA MET A 63 11.48 8.34 -2.07
C MET A 63 11.95 9.77 -1.91
N ASP A 64 13.11 10.07 -2.44
CA ASP A 64 13.65 11.42 -2.37
C ASP A 64 12.81 12.43 -3.11
N CYS A 65 12.17 12.00 -4.19
CA CYS A 65 11.37 12.90 -5.01
C CYS A 65 10.01 13.17 -4.42
N ILE A 66 9.59 12.32 -3.53
CA ILE A 66 8.24 12.41 -2.97
C ILE A 66 8.11 13.58 -2.03
N ARG A 67 9.15 13.90 -1.32
CA ARG A 67 9.05 14.96 -0.35
C ARG A 67 8.99 16.33 -1.00
N GLY A 68 9.27 16.39 -2.24
CA GLY A 68 9.12 17.54 -3.12
C GLY A 68 9.13 18.87 -2.57
#